data_b9f5a359abbb48d8b4501d8a6d9b06ae
#
_entry.id   b9f5a359abbb48d8b4501d8a6d9b06ae
#
_cell.length_a   1.000
_cell.length_b   1.000
_cell.length_c   1.000
_cell.angle_alpha   90.00
_cell.angle_beta   90.00
_cell.angle_gamma   90.00
#
_symmetry.space_group_name_H-M   'P 1'
#
loop_
_entity.id
_entity.type
_entity.pdbx_description
1 polymer ?
#
loop_
_entity_poly.entity_id
_entity_poly.type
_entity_poly.pdbx_seq_one_letter_code
_entity_poly.pdbx_strand_id
1 'polypeptide(L)'
;MNWTRTVLDGFAMAAYFNLFAGLVALYKPRLMFPCYPPAIIKAAKDPPTGVENRFYWLWICFGELLPLLLYGAVSTMEGGTTGFWPLALTGYIQWMMVNFCDLFFLDFWLIQRKAKSRFIIPGTEGHPGYGFNAWMKDYALPEHLLQWPFLMCPILAAAQAGLGLLIDIFW
;
A
#
# COMPACT_ATOMS: atom_id res chain seq x y z
N MET A 1 -15.32 -19.64 4.42
CA MET A 1 -14.62 -18.65 3.58
C MET A 1 -15.16 -18.68 2.15
N ASN A 2 -15.59 -17.56 1.64
CA ASN A 2 -16.10 -17.41 0.26
C ASN A 2 -14.96 -16.96 -0.67
N TRP A 3 -14.35 -17.90 -1.40
CA TRP A 3 -13.19 -17.62 -2.26
C TRP A 3 -13.46 -16.60 -3.36
N THR A 4 -14.61 -16.69 -4.03
CA THR A 4 -14.97 -15.76 -5.10
C THR A 4 -15.05 -14.34 -4.56
N ARG A 5 -15.73 -14.16 -3.43
CA ARG A 5 -15.83 -12.85 -2.77
C ARG A 5 -14.46 -12.35 -2.30
N THR A 6 -13.65 -13.21 -1.65
CA THR A 6 -12.29 -12.86 -1.22
C THR A 6 -11.46 -12.27 -2.36
N VAL A 7 -11.51 -12.91 -3.54
CA VAL A 7 -10.75 -12.44 -4.71
C VAL A 7 -11.33 -11.14 -5.28
N LEU A 8 -12.65 -11.02 -5.41
CA LEU A 8 -13.28 -9.79 -5.90
C LEU A 8 -13.01 -8.61 -4.98
N ASP A 9 -13.14 -8.80 -3.67
CA ASP A 9 -12.83 -7.78 -2.68
C ASP A 9 -11.34 -7.40 -2.70
N GLY A 10 -10.45 -8.39 -2.84
CA GLY A 10 -9.03 -8.13 -2.97
C GLY A 10 -8.70 -7.27 -4.19
N PHE A 11 -9.35 -7.50 -5.33
CA PHE A 11 -9.21 -6.63 -6.51
C PHE A 11 -9.79 -5.24 -6.29
N ALA A 12 -10.94 -5.12 -5.60
CA ALA A 12 -11.53 -3.82 -5.27
C ALA A 12 -10.59 -3.02 -4.34
N MET A 13 -10.04 -3.66 -3.32
CA MET A 13 -9.05 -3.06 -2.41
C MET A 13 -7.79 -2.64 -3.17
N ALA A 14 -7.27 -3.51 -4.04
CA ALA A 14 -6.09 -3.22 -4.86
C ALA A 14 -6.36 -2.05 -5.83
N ALA A 15 -7.53 -1.99 -6.44
CA ALA A 15 -7.92 -0.88 -7.32
C ALA A 15 -8.01 0.44 -6.56
N TYR A 16 -8.64 0.45 -5.38
CA TYR A 16 -8.71 1.64 -4.53
C TYR A 16 -7.32 2.12 -4.11
N PHE A 17 -6.50 1.21 -3.54
CA PHE A 17 -5.14 1.51 -3.09
C PHE A 17 -4.30 2.13 -4.22
N ASN A 18 -4.20 1.44 -5.34
CA ASN A 18 -3.36 1.86 -6.46
C ASN A 18 -3.85 3.15 -7.14
N LEU A 19 -5.18 3.34 -7.24
CA LEU A 19 -5.73 4.58 -7.77
C LEU A 19 -5.41 5.75 -6.83
N PHE A 20 -5.64 5.57 -5.55
CA PHE A 20 -5.48 6.61 -4.54
C PHE A 20 -3.98 6.97 -4.35
N ALA A 21 -3.11 5.98 -4.11
CA ALA A 21 -1.67 6.18 -4.01
C ALA A 21 -1.08 6.74 -5.32
N GLY A 22 -1.49 6.20 -6.47
CA GLY A 22 -1.05 6.65 -7.78
C GLY A 22 -1.42 8.10 -8.09
N LEU A 23 -2.64 8.53 -7.76
CA LEU A 23 -3.05 9.92 -7.93
C LEU A 23 -2.19 10.87 -7.08
N VAL A 24 -1.97 10.53 -5.81
CA VAL A 24 -1.12 11.37 -4.95
C VAL A 24 0.31 11.39 -5.43
N ALA A 25 0.85 10.24 -5.78
CA ALA A 25 2.20 10.14 -6.32
C ALA A 25 2.38 10.98 -7.61
N LEU A 26 1.36 11.05 -8.47
CA LEU A 26 1.40 11.84 -9.70
C LEU A 26 1.27 13.35 -9.48
N TYR A 27 0.39 13.76 -8.54
CA TYR A 27 0.08 15.18 -8.33
C TYR A 27 0.87 15.81 -7.19
N LYS A 28 1.31 15.01 -6.21
CA LYS A 28 2.03 15.47 -5.01
C LYS A 28 3.16 14.48 -4.64
N PRO A 29 4.13 14.22 -5.54
CA PRO A 29 5.19 13.24 -5.31
C PRO A 29 5.98 13.49 -4.01
N ARG A 30 6.09 14.75 -3.60
CA ARG A 30 6.74 15.13 -2.34
C ARG A 30 6.05 14.54 -1.09
N LEU A 31 4.72 14.33 -1.13
CA LEU A 31 4.02 13.65 -0.03
C LEU A 31 4.39 12.17 0.08
N MET A 32 4.77 11.54 -1.03
CA MET A 32 5.22 10.15 -1.06
C MET A 32 6.71 9.98 -0.69
N PHE A 33 7.37 11.04 -0.23
CA PHE A 33 8.79 11.01 0.11
C PHE A 33 9.21 9.84 1.01
N PRO A 34 8.45 9.47 2.06
CA PRO A 34 8.79 8.30 2.89
C PRO A 34 8.79 6.96 2.13
N CYS A 35 8.12 6.89 0.97
CA CYS A 35 8.02 5.71 0.11
C CYS A 35 9.10 5.67 -0.99
N TYR A 36 10.15 6.48 -0.89
CA TYR A 36 11.25 6.45 -1.85
C TYR A 36 12.41 5.60 -1.34
N PRO A 37 13.24 5.05 -2.25
CA PRO A 37 14.47 4.37 -1.85
C PRO A 37 15.32 5.22 -0.91
N PRO A 38 15.87 4.64 0.18
CA PRO A 38 16.64 5.38 1.19
C PRO A 38 17.82 6.18 0.62
N ALA A 39 18.42 5.72 -0.48
CA ALA A 39 19.49 6.43 -1.17
C ALA A 39 19.04 7.76 -1.76
N ILE A 40 17.83 7.81 -2.33
CA ILE A 40 17.20 9.04 -2.87
C ILE A 40 16.84 9.98 -1.73
N ILE A 41 16.23 9.44 -0.65
CA ILE A 41 15.88 10.23 0.54
C ILE A 41 17.11 10.94 1.11
N LYS A 42 18.23 10.24 1.23
CA LYS A 42 19.49 10.79 1.73
C LYS A 42 20.11 11.85 0.81
N ALA A 43 19.87 11.74 -0.49
CA ALA A 43 20.40 12.69 -1.49
C ALA A 43 19.56 13.97 -1.59
N ALA A 44 18.33 13.97 -1.10
CA ALA A 44 17.44 15.10 -1.16
C ALA A 44 17.93 16.25 -0.26
N LYS A 45 18.13 17.43 -0.88
CA LYS A 45 18.64 18.63 -0.17
C LYS A 45 17.57 19.27 0.71
N ASP A 46 16.31 19.06 0.40
CA ASP A 46 15.16 19.65 1.07
C ASP A 46 14.18 18.53 1.49
N PRO A 47 14.39 17.88 2.64
CA PRO A 47 13.50 16.85 3.14
C PRO A 47 12.13 17.45 3.53
N PRO A 48 11.06 16.62 3.59
CA PRO A 48 9.74 17.07 4.01
C PRO A 48 9.75 17.69 5.38
N THR A 49 8.98 18.76 5.54
CA THR A 49 8.75 19.40 6.84
C THR A 49 7.96 18.48 7.79
N GLY A 50 7.99 18.80 9.09
CA GLY A 50 7.18 18.07 10.07
C GLY A 50 5.66 18.12 9.77
N VAL A 51 5.20 19.19 9.13
CA VAL A 51 3.79 19.34 8.69
C VAL A 51 3.48 18.40 7.53
N GLU A 52 4.36 18.34 6.51
CA GLU A 52 4.21 17.44 5.37
C GLU A 52 4.23 15.96 5.82
N ASN A 53 5.13 15.60 6.73
CA ASN A 53 5.17 14.25 7.31
C ASN A 53 3.89 13.90 8.08
N ARG A 54 3.35 14.81 8.89
CA ARG A 54 2.07 14.57 9.58
C ARG A 54 0.93 14.41 8.59
N PHE A 55 0.90 15.24 7.55
CA PHE A 55 -0.12 15.13 6.51
C PHE A 55 -0.03 13.80 5.76
N TYR A 56 1.17 13.33 5.43
CA TYR A 56 1.40 12.01 4.85
C TYR A 56 0.80 10.90 5.72
N TRP A 57 1.13 10.87 7.02
CA TRP A 57 0.62 9.83 7.92
C TRP A 57 -0.90 9.89 8.13
N LEU A 58 -1.47 11.08 8.25
CA LEU A 58 -2.92 11.22 8.33
C LEU A 58 -3.59 10.71 7.05
N TRP A 59 -3.01 11.04 5.91
CA TRP A 59 -3.53 10.63 4.63
C TRP A 59 -3.45 9.10 4.44
N ILE A 60 -2.30 8.48 4.71
CA ILE A 60 -2.14 7.03 4.66
C ILE A 60 -3.09 6.34 5.64
N CYS A 61 -3.12 6.76 6.91
CA CYS A 61 -3.94 6.10 7.92
C CYS A 61 -5.44 6.24 7.66
N PHE A 62 -5.93 7.45 7.39
CA PHE A 62 -7.36 7.74 7.30
C PHE A 62 -7.91 7.76 5.88
N GLY A 63 -7.10 8.10 4.90
CA GLY A 63 -7.51 8.14 3.49
C GLY A 63 -7.33 6.82 2.78
N GLU A 64 -6.43 5.97 3.23
CA GLU A 64 -6.08 4.74 2.52
C GLU A 64 -6.27 3.48 3.38
N LEU A 65 -5.54 3.32 4.48
CA LEU A 65 -5.56 2.08 5.25
C LEU A 65 -6.88 1.85 5.97
N LEU A 66 -7.42 2.84 6.67
CA LEU A 66 -8.65 2.68 7.45
C LEU A 66 -9.88 2.33 6.58
N PRO A 67 -10.14 3.01 5.44
CA PRO A 67 -11.22 2.62 4.53
C PRO A 67 -11.08 1.19 4.02
N LEU A 68 -9.86 0.76 3.68
CA LEU A 68 -9.60 -0.59 3.18
C LEU A 68 -9.77 -1.65 4.27
N LEU A 69 -9.30 -1.38 5.50
CA LEU A 69 -9.49 -2.27 6.64
C LEU A 69 -10.97 -2.46 6.97
N LEU A 70 -11.75 -1.36 6.99
CA LEU A 70 -13.19 -1.40 7.24
C LEU A 70 -13.92 -2.13 6.11
N TYR A 71 -13.64 -1.79 4.86
CA TYR A 71 -14.23 -2.47 3.71
C TYR A 71 -13.95 -3.98 3.74
N GLY A 72 -12.68 -4.36 3.90
CA GLY A 72 -12.28 -5.76 3.95
C GLY A 72 -12.91 -6.52 5.12
N ALA A 73 -13.01 -5.90 6.32
CA ALA A 73 -13.66 -6.50 7.47
C ALA A 73 -15.15 -6.75 7.22
N VAL A 74 -15.90 -5.71 6.84
CA VAL A 74 -17.35 -5.79 6.58
C VAL A 74 -17.64 -6.79 5.46
N SER A 75 -16.98 -6.65 4.31
CA SER A 75 -17.23 -7.52 3.17
C SER A 75 -16.93 -8.99 3.44
N THR A 76 -15.87 -9.28 4.20
CA THR A 76 -15.52 -10.65 4.59
C THR A 76 -16.58 -11.28 5.50
N MET A 77 -17.12 -10.51 6.45
CA MET A 77 -18.21 -10.95 7.34
C MET A 77 -19.51 -11.17 6.58
N GLU A 78 -19.92 -10.22 5.74
CA GLU A 78 -21.10 -10.37 4.86
C GLU A 78 -20.95 -11.59 3.92
N GLY A 79 -19.74 -11.99 3.59
CA GLY A 79 -19.42 -13.23 2.88
C GLY A 79 -19.60 -14.50 3.70
N GLY A 80 -20.06 -14.39 4.96
CA GLY A 80 -20.30 -15.49 5.89
C GLY A 80 -19.02 -16.06 6.52
N THR A 81 -17.89 -15.33 6.51
CA THR A 81 -16.66 -15.75 7.18
C THR A 81 -16.71 -15.28 8.64
N THR A 82 -16.56 -16.20 9.59
CA THR A 82 -16.61 -15.94 11.03
C THR A 82 -15.38 -16.48 11.75
N GLY A 83 -15.07 -15.88 12.90
CA GLY A 83 -13.92 -16.25 13.71
C GLY A 83 -12.60 -15.62 13.25
N PHE A 84 -11.70 -15.37 14.20
CA PHE A 84 -10.47 -14.60 13.95
C PHE A 84 -9.60 -15.17 12.82
N TRP A 85 -9.27 -16.44 12.87
CA TRP A 85 -8.33 -17.04 11.91
C TRP A 85 -8.85 -17.10 10.47
N PRO A 86 -10.11 -17.48 10.20
CA PRO A 86 -10.66 -17.38 8.85
C PRO A 86 -10.74 -15.93 8.34
N LEU A 87 -11.10 -14.96 9.21
CA LEU A 87 -11.10 -13.54 8.86
C LEU A 87 -9.69 -13.05 8.54
N ALA A 88 -8.70 -13.41 9.37
CA ALA A 88 -7.32 -13.04 9.16
C ALA A 88 -6.74 -13.67 7.88
N LEU A 89 -7.04 -14.93 7.59
CA LEU A 89 -6.60 -15.57 6.35
C LEU A 89 -7.20 -14.89 5.12
N THR A 90 -8.49 -14.55 5.15
CA THR A 90 -9.16 -13.82 4.07
C THR A 90 -8.50 -12.45 3.88
N GLY A 91 -8.30 -11.71 4.97
CA GLY A 91 -7.60 -10.41 4.95
C GLY A 91 -6.18 -10.54 4.40
N TYR A 92 -5.43 -11.55 4.81
CA TYR A 92 -4.08 -11.76 4.29
C TYR A 92 -4.06 -11.93 2.76
N ILE A 93 -4.98 -12.73 2.22
CA ILE A 93 -5.08 -12.93 0.76
C ILE A 93 -5.43 -11.60 0.07
N GLN A 94 -6.38 -10.83 0.60
CA GLN A 94 -6.77 -9.53 0.06
C GLN A 94 -5.59 -8.54 0.08
N TRP A 95 -4.86 -8.44 1.18
CA TRP A 95 -3.69 -7.57 1.30
C TRP A 95 -2.51 -8.03 0.43
N MET A 96 -2.33 -9.34 0.22
CA MET A 96 -1.37 -9.83 -0.76
C MET A 96 -1.73 -9.42 -2.19
N MET A 97 -3.01 -9.36 -2.54
CA MET A 97 -3.46 -8.85 -3.85
C MET A 97 -3.18 -7.35 -3.98
N VAL A 98 -3.44 -6.56 -2.94
CA VAL A 98 -3.04 -5.14 -2.89
C VAL A 98 -1.55 -4.99 -3.13
N ASN A 99 -0.73 -5.72 -2.38
CA ASN A 99 0.72 -5.71 -2.48
C ASN A 99 1.24 -6.04 -3.89
N PHE A 100 0.76 -7.11 -4.51
CA PHE A 100 1.20 -7.46 -5.86
C PHE A 100 0.72 -6.47 -6.93
N CYS A 101 -0.50 -5.94 -6.79
CA CYS A 101 -0.97 -4.90 -7.69
C CYS A 101 -0.15 -3.62 -7.56
N ASP A 102 0.27 -3.26 -6.35
CA ASP A 102 1.15 -2.13 -6.09
C ASP A 102 2.50 -2.30 -6.80
N LEU A 103 3.17 -3.43 -6.59
CA LEU A 103 4.41 -3.76 -7.29
C LEU A 103 4.30 -3.63 -8.82
N PHE A 104 3.25 -4.23 -9.41
CA PHE A 104 3.12 -4.27 -10.86
C PHE A 104 2.59 -2.97 -11.44
N PHE A 105 1.61 -2.34 -10.80
CA PHE A 105 0.98 -1.13 -11.31
C PHE A 105 1.75 0.13 -10.92
N LEU A 106 2.01 0.37 -9.64
CA LEU A 106 2.69 1.59 -9.20
C LEU A 106 4.19 1.54 -9.52
N ASP A 107 4.92 0.57 -8.96
CA ASP A 107 6.37 0.55 -9.11
C ASP A 107 6.82 0.25 -10.52
N PHE A 108 6.36 -0.86 -11.10
CA PHE A 108 6.84 -1.26 -12.41
C PHE A 108 6.23 -0.43 -13.54
N TRP A 109 4.90 -0.32 -13.61
CA TRP A 109 4.26 0.30 -14.77
C TRP A 109 4.23 1.83 -14.66
N LEU A 110 3.67 2.39 -13.57
CA LEU A 110 3.48 3.83 -13.45
C LEU A 110 4.81 4.55 -13.24
N ILE A 111 5.57 4.19 -12.19
CA ILE A 111 6.80 4.88 -11.83
C ILE A 111 7.89 4.61 -12.86
N GLN A 112 8.17 3.35 -13.19
CA GLN A 112 9.34 3.04 -14.02
C GLN A 112 9.08 3.16 -15.52
N ARG A 113 7.84 3.09 -16.00
CA ARG A 113 7.54 3.08 -17.45
C ARG A 113 6.77 4.30 -17.95
N LYS A 114 5.76 4.79 -17.22
CA LYS A 114 4.84 5.80 -17.77
C LYS A 114 5.11 7.23 -17.29
N ALA A 115 5.42 7.42 -16.02
CA ALA A 115 5.46 8.75 -15.41
C ALA A 115 6.75 9.05 -14.65
N LYS A 116 7.84 8.36 -14.97
CA LYS A 116 9.12 8.43 -14.24
C LYS A 116 9.57 9.85 -13.92
N SER A 117 9.49 10.77 -14.87
CA SER A 117 9.90 12.16 -14.67
C SER A 117 9.08 12.91 -13.61
N ARG A 118 7.85 12.49 -13.36
CA ARG A 118 6.98 13.09 -12.33
C ARG A 118 7.32 12.63 -10.91
N PHE A 119 8.04 11.51 -10.79
CA PHE A 119 8.47 10.96 -9.51
C PHE A 119 9.89 11.38 -9.11
N ILE A 120 10.53 12.25 -9.88
CA ILE A 120 11.85 12.80 -9.51
C ILE A 120 11.65 13.90 -8.48
N ILE A 121 12.22 13.70 -7.30
CA ILE A 121 12.21 14.71 -6.23
C ILE A 121 13.15 15.84 -6.63
N PRO A 122 12.72 17.13 -6.56
CA PRO A 122 13.57 18.26 -6.87
C PRO A 122 14.90 18.22 -6.11
N GLY A 123 16.00 18.43 -6.83
CA GLY A 123 17.37 18.37 -6.28
C GLY A 123 17.98 16.98 -6.24
N THR A 124 17.27 15.95 -6.72
CA THR A 124 17.79 14.58 -6.87
C THR A 124 17.82 14.10 -8.34
N GLU A 125 17.72 15.03 -9.28
CA GLU A 125 17.74 14.75 -10.71
C GLU A 125 19.00 13.99 -11.09
N GLY A 126 18.85 12.92 -11.87
CA GLY A 126 19.99 12.09 -12.30
C GLY A 126 20.52 11.13 -11.23
N HIS A 127 19.92 11.07 -10.03
CA HIS A 127 20.36 10.10 -9.03
C HIS A 127 20.18 8.66 -9.53
N PRO A 128 21.23 7.79 -9.42
CA PRO A 128 21.20 6.43 -9.96
C PRO A 128 20.10 5.55 -9.37
N GLY A 129 19.62 5.85 -8.16
CA GLY A 129 18.49 5.16 -7.51
C GLY A 129 17.16 5.19 -8.29
N TYR A 130 17.00 6.14 -9.24
CA TYR A 130 15.87 6.15 -10.17
C TYR A 130 16.04 5.18 -11.34
N GLY A 131 17.22 4.58 -11.50
CA GLY A 131 17.46 3.55 -12.50
C GLY A 131 16.55 2.34 -12.28
N PHE A 132 16.05 1.72 -13.37
CA PHE A 132 15.14 0.58 -13.28
C PHE A 132 15.68 -0.54 -12.38
N ASN A 133 16.93 -0.91 -12.57
CA ASN A 133 17.54 -1.99 -11.77
C ASN A 133 17.67 -1.60 -10.28
N ALA A 134 18.11 -0.38 -9.97
CA ALA A 134 18.24 0.09 -8.60
C ALA A 134 16.88 0.18 -7.92
N TRP A 135 15.87 0.77 -8.60
CA TRP A 135 14.51 0.84 -8.07
C TRP A 135 13.93 -0.56 -7.83
N MET A 136 13.93 -1.42 -8.84
CA MET A 136 13.28 -2.73 -8.73
C MET A 136 14.04 -3.69 -7.82
N LYS A 137 15.36 -3.87 -7.98
CA LYS A 137 16.12 -4.89 -7.24
C LYS A 137 16.43 -4.47 -5.81
N ASP A 138 16.79 -3.20 -5.60
CA ASP A 138 17.32 -2.75 -4.32
C ASP A 138 16.21 -2.18 -3.41
N TYR A 139 15.00 -1.94 -3.95
CA TYR A 139 13.88 -1.36 -3.23
C TYR A 139 12.57 -2.13 -3.43
N ALA A 140 11.92 -2.04 -4.59
CA ALA A 140 10.57 -2.57 -4.77
C ALA A 140 10.44 -4.08 -4.57
N LEU A 141 11.31 -4.91 -5.16
CA LEU A 141 11.23 -6.36 -4.98
C LEU A 141 11.45 -6.81 -3.53
N PRO A 142 12.47 -6.31 -2.79
CA PRO A 142 12.61 -6.60 -1.36
C PRO A 142 11.39 -6.16 -0.53
N GLU A 143 10.84 -5.00 -0.80
CA GLU A 143 9.64 -4.51 -0.13
C GLU A 143 8.46 -5.46 -0.35
N HIS A 144 8.10 -5.72 -1.59
CA HIS A 144 6.90 -6.48 -1.95
C HIS A 144 7.02 -8.00 -1.82
N LEU A 145 8.22 -8.56 -1.85
CA LEU A 145 8.42 -10.00 -1.70
C LEU A 145 8.85 -10.43 -0.30
N LEU A 146 9.36 -9.51 0.53
CA LEU A 146 9.81 -9.81 1.89
C LEU A 146 9.05 -9.01 2.95
N GLN A 147 9.06 -7.67 2.88
CA GLN A 147 8.46 -6.85 3.94
C GLN A 147 6.94 -6.99 3.98
N TRP A 148 6.28 -6.81 2.84
CA TRP A 148 4.82 -6.91 2.78
C TRP A 148 4.31 -8.29 3.15
N PRO A 149 4.73 -9.41 2.51
CA PRO A 149 4.21 -10.73 2.82
C PRO A 149 4.43 -11.17 4.26
N PHE A 150 5.60 -10.87 4.82
CA PHE A 150 5.98 -11.42 6.13
C PHE A 150 5.76 -10.44 7.30
N LEU A 151 5.52 -9.16 7.04
CA LEU A 151 5.31 -8.16 8.08
C LEU A 151 4.00 -7.39 7.88
N MET A 152 3.84 -6.66 6.76
CA MET A 152 2.71 -5.74 6.59
C MET A 152 1.39 -6.49 6.39
N CYS A 153 1.32 -7.44 5.47
CA CYS A 153 0.10 -8.20 5.21
C CYS A 153 -0.41 -8.98 6.44
N PRO A 154 0.42 -9.66 7.25
CA PRO A 154 -0.02 -10.28 8.50
C PRO A 154 -0.58 -9.28 9.51
N ILE A 155 0.08 -8.12 9.69
CA ILE A 155 -0.38 -7.08 10.62
C ILE A 155 -1.73 -6.51 10.17
N LEU A 156 -1.85 -6.14 8.89
CA LEU A 156 -3.09 -5.58 8.33
C LEU A 156 -4.23 -6.62 8.33
N ALA A 157 -3.93 -7.87 8.05
CA ALA A 157 -4.90 -8.97 8.12
C ALA A 157 -5.41 -9.20 9.54
N ALA A 158 -4.51 -9.17 10.53
CA ALA A 158 -4.89 -9.29 11.94
C ALA A 158 -5.72 -8.08 12.41
N ALA A 159 -5.37 -6.87 11.99
CA ALA A 159 -6.14 -5.67 12.26
C ALA A 159 -7.55 -5.73 11.63
N GLN A 160 -7.63 -6.16 10.36
CA GLN A 160 -8.89 -6.36 9.65
C GLN A 160 -9.78 -7.41 10.34
N ALA A 161 -9.20 -8.53 10.77
CA ALA A 161 -9.92 -9.57 11.51
C ALA A 161 -10.41 -9.07 12.87
N GLY A 162 -9.57 -8.32 13.60
CA GLY A 162 -9.94 -7.69 14.86
C GLY A 162 -11.10 -6.70 14.68
N LEU A 163 -11.07 -5.86 13.65
CA LEU A 163 -12.18 -4.98 13.31
C LEU A 163 -13.47 -5.76 12.98
N GLY A 164 -13.36 -6.86 12.21
CA GLY A 164 -14.50 -7.73 11.92
C GLY A 164 -15.14 -8.28 13.20
N LEU A 165 -14.34 -8.80 14.13
CA LEU A 165 -14.86 -9.27 15.40
C LEU A 165 -15.49 -8.17 16.26
N LEU A 166 -14.92 -6.95 16.25
CA LEU A 166 -15.51 -5.81 16.96
C LEU A 166 -16.87 -5.42 16.33
N ILE A 167 -16.95 -5.39 15.02
CA ILE A 167 -18.21 -5.10 14.32
C ILE A 167 -19.27 -6.15 14.65
N ASP A 168 -18.91 -7.44 14.67
CA ASP A 168 -19.80 -8.56 14.99
C ASP A 168 -20.43 -8.47 16.42
N ILE A 169 -19.76 -7.78 17.35
CA ILE A 169 -20.28 -7.54 18.69
C ILE A 169 -21.39 -6.47 18.70
N PHE A 170 -21.32 -5.51 17.79
CA PHE A 170 -22.21 -4.33 17.79
C PHE A 170 -23.26 -4.35 16.71
N TRP A 171 -23.19 -5.28 15.78
CA TRP A 171 -24.09 -5.43 14.66
C TRP A 171 -24.96 -6.69 14.81
#